data_2359a625f485b39a93fb1ae1e94c76f2
#
_entry.id   2359a625f485b39a93fb1ae1e94c76f2
#
_cell.length_a   1.000
_cell.length_b   1.000
_cell.length_c   1.000
_cell.angle_alpha   90.00
_cell.angle_beta   90.00
_cell.angle_gamma   90.00
#
_symmetry.space_group_name_H-M   'P 1'
#
loop_
_entity.id
_entity.type
_entity.pdbx_description
1 polymer ?
#
loop_
_entity_poly.entity_id
_entity_poly.type
_entity_poly.pdbx_seq_one_letter_code
_entity_poly.pdbx_strand_id
1 'polypeptide(L)'
;MRKNSIKNTRVNAEVQRELSNILRGGIKDPRLAPLTSVVAVEVAPDLKTCKAYISVLGDKKAQEDTIKGLQSAEGYIRRELARTVNMRNTPQITFIVDQSIEYGVNISKKIDEVTRD
;
A
#
# COMPACT_ATOMS: atom_id res chain seq x y z
N MET A 1 -9.08 12.18 12.29
CA MET A 1 -9.19 10.74 12.44
C MET A 1 -10.35 10.20 11.65
N ARG A 2 -10.13 9.17 10.92
CA ARG A 2 -11.15 8.63 10.03
C ARG A 2 -11.96 7.56 10.75
N LYS A 3 -13.27 7.80 10.81
CA LYS A 3 -14.17 6.84 11.46
C LYS A 3 -14.16 5.49 10.75
N ASN A 4 -13.98 5.51 9.42
CA ASN A 4 -13.92 4.28 8.65
C ASN A 4 -12.75 3.40 9.05
N SER A 5 -11.62 4.02 9.37
CA SER A 5 -10.45 3.27 9.81
C SER A 5 -10.73 2.53 11.11
N ILE A 6 -11.48 3.15 12.00
CA ILE A 6 -11.83 2.51 13.27
C ILE A 6 -12.73 1.30 13.03
N LYS A 7 -13.75 1.47 12.19
CA LYS A 7 -14.70 0.37 11.92
C LYS A 7 -14.03 -0.80 11.21
N ASN A 8 -13.07 -0.50 10.33
CA ASN A 8 -12.43 -1.52 9.51
C ASN A 8 -11.06 -1.90 10.00
N THR A 9 -10.72 -1.59 11.24
CA THR A 9 -9.37 -1.81 11.76
C THR A 9 -8.90 -3.25 11.59
N ARG A 10 -9.76 -4.21 11.96
CA ARG A 10 -9.39 -5.61 11.85
C ARG A 10 -9.21 -6.03 10.39
N VAL A 11 -10.15 -5.63 9.53
CA VAL A 11 -10.08 -5.97 8.11
C VAL A 11 -8.85 -5.31 7.49
N ASN A 12 -8.60 -4.06 7.82
CA ASN A 12 -7.42 -3.35 7.31
C ASN A 12 -6.14 -4.08 7.69
N ALA A 13 -6.03 -4.51 8.94
CA ALA A 13 -4.85 -5.21 9.42
C ALA A 13 -4.67 -6.55 8.70
N GLU A 14 -5.74 -7.31 8.52
CA GLU A 14 -5.67 -8.58 7.83
C GLU A 14 -5.28 -8.41 6.37
N VAL A 15 -5.89 -7.44 5.70
CA VAL A 15 -5.58 -7.19 4.29
C VAL A 15 -4.13 -6.73 4.16
N GLN A 16 -3.68 -5.85 5.05
CA GLN A 16 -2.30 -5.38 5.01
C GLN A 16 -1.31 -6.54 5.16
N ARG A 17 -1.57 -7.42 6.10
CA ARG A 17 -0.68 -8.56 6.34
C ARG A 17 -0.64 -9.49 5.14
N GLU A 18 -1.80 -9.80 4.56
CA GLU A 18 -1.83 -10.71 3.44
C GLU A 18 -1.27 -10.08 2.17
N LEU A 19 -1.53 -8.80 1.95
CA LEU A 19 -0.90 -8.10 0.83
C LEU A 19 0.62 -8.12 0.96
N SER A 20 1.11 -7.89 2.17
CA SER A 20 2.56 -7.95 2.40
C SER A 20 3.13 -9.31 2.06
N ASN A 21 2.41 -10.37 2.46
CA ASN A 21 2.84 -11.74 2.15
C ASN A 21 2.82 -12.00 0.65
N ILE A 22 1.77 -11.54 -0.03
CA ILE A 22 1.64 -11.73 -1.48
C ILE A 22 2.78 -11.03 -2.22
N LEU A 23 3.07 -9.78 -1.84
CA LEU A 23 4.15 -9.03 -2.49
C LEU A 23 5.50 -9.69 -2.25
N ARG A 24 5.70 -10.20 -1.02
CA ARG A 24 6.98 -10.77 -0.64
C ARG A 24 7.28 -12.06 -1.38
N GLY A 25 6.28 -12.88 -1.60
CA GLY A 25 6.48 -14.23 -2.09
C GLY A 25 6.03 -14.53 -3.51
N GLY A 26 5.17 -13.69 -4.10
CA GLY A 26 4.45 -14.13 -5.28
C GLY A 26 4.55 -13.33 -6.55
N ILE A 27 4.91 -12.08 -6.48
CA ILE A 27 4.87 -11.23 -7.66
C ILE A 27 6.26 -11.11 -8.26
N LYS A 28 6.40 -11.62 -9.48
CA LYS A 28 7.69 -11.61 -10.17
C LYS A 28 7.65 -10.67 -11.35
N ASP A 29 7.36 -9.43 -11.07
CA ASP A 29 7.34 -8.39 -12.09
C ASP A 29 8.62 -7.56 -11.93
N PRO A 30 9.44 -7.44 -12.98
CA PRO A 30 10.70 -6.69 -12.86
C PRO A 30 10.51 -5.21 -12.61
N ARG A 31 9.29 -4.69 -12.80
CA ARG A 31 9.02 -3.30 -12.51
C ARG A 31 8.91 -3.00 -11.02
N LEU A 32 8.74 -4.02 -10.19
CA LEU A 32 8.66 -3.83 -8.75
C LEU A 32 10.06 -3.61 -8.18
N ALA A 33 10.21 -2.56 -7.41
CA ALA A 33 11.47 -2.29 -6.72
C ALA A 33 11.71 -3.35 -5.65
N PRO A 34 12.97 -3.72 -5.39
CA PRO A 34 13.29 -4.81 -4.46
C PRO A 34 12.76 -4.62 -3.05
N LEU A 35 12.73 -3.38 -2.55
CA LEU A 35 12.31 -3.10 -1.18
C LEU A 35 10.93 -2.46 -1.14
N THR A 36 10.00 -3.04 -1.88
CA THR A 36 8.61 -2.59 -1.89
C THR A 36 7.85 -3.23 -0.74
N SER A 37 7.11 -2.43 0.01
CA SER A 37 6.32 -2.96 1.12
C SER A 37 5.00 -2.21 1.25
N VAL A 38 4.03 -2.88 1.88
CA VAL A 38 2.73 -2.29 2.17
C VAL A 38 2.79 -1.67 3.56
N VAL A 39 2.59 -0.36 3.64
CA VAL A 39 2.70 0.34 4.91
C VAL A 39 1.34 0.60 5.56
N ALA A 40 0.28 0.64 4.78
CA ALA A 40 -1.05 0.85 5.32
C ALA A 40 -2.09 0.41 4.29
N VAL A 41 -3.28 0.10 4.78
CA VAL A 41 -4.40 -0.28 3.93
C VAL A 41 -5.66 0.38 4.49
N GLU A 42 -6.47 0.92 3.61
CA GLU A 42 -7.79 1.44 3.97
C GLU A 42 -8.84 0.78 3.10
N VAL A 43 -9.62 -0.10 3.70
CA VAL A 43 -10.73 -0.75 3.02
C VAL A 43 -11.99 0.08 3.25
N ALA A 44 -12.72 0.36 2.18
CA ALA A 44 -13.97 1.10 2.29
C ALA A 44 -15.00 0.31 3.10
N PRO A 45 -15.92 1.00 3.78
CA PRO A 45 -16.93 0.30 4.60
C PRO A 45 -17.76 -0.71 3.84
N ASP A 46 -18.02 -0.46 2.54
CA ASP A 46 -18.80 -1.37 1.71
C ASP A 46 -17.97 -2.51 1.15
N LEU A 47 -16.68 -2.54 1.43
CA LEU A 47 -15.74 -3.57 0.97
C LEU A 47 -15.59 -3.64 -0.55
N LYS A 48 -15.95 -2.58 -1.25
CA LYS A 48 -15.85 -2.57 -2.71
C LYS A 48 -14.51 -2.05 -3.21
N THR A 49 -13.88 -1.18 -2.44
CA THR A 49 -12.61 -0.58 -2.82
C THR A 49 -11.66 -0.58 -1.64
N CYS A 50 -10.38 -0.49 -1.95
CA CYS A 50 -9.33 -0.51 -0.94
C CYS A 50 -8.18 0.33 -1.46
N LYS A 51 -7.61 1.13 -0.58
CA LYS A 51 -6.38 1.88 -0.87
C LYS A 51 -5.22 1.19 -0.18
N ALA A 52 -4.23 0.81 -0.95
CA ALA A 52 -3.02 0.20 -0.41
C ALA A 52 -1.87 1.18 -0.57
N TYR A 53 -1.31 1.60 0.54
CA TYR A 53 -0.20 2.55 0.55
C TYR A 53 1.10 1.78 0.52
N ILE A 54 1.88 2.03 -0.50
CA ILE A 54 3.06 1.24 -0.82
C ILE A 54 4.31 2.08 -0.61
N SER A 55 5.24 1.56 0.17
CA SER A 55 6.54 2.17 0.34
C SER A 55 7.48 1.60 -0.73
N VAL A 56 8.09 2.48 -1.50
CA VAL A 56 9.03 2.10 -2.55
C VAL A 56 10.34 2.81 -2.30
N LEU A 57 11.39 2.04 -2.12
CA LEU A 57 12.72 2.62 -1.96
C LEU A 57 13.32 2.82 -3.34
N GLY A 58 13.45 4.08 -3.73
CA GLY A 58 13.98 4.40 -5.04
C GLY A 58 13.52 5.78 -5.49
N ASP A 59 13.90 6.14 -6.71
CA ASP A 59 13.53 7.44 -7.26
C ASP A 59 12.09 7.42 -7.77
N LYS A 60 11.67 8.55 -8.34
CA LYS A 60 10.31 8.68 -8.83
C LYS A 60 10.00 7.66 -9.92
N LYS A 61 10.97 7.36 -10.77
CA LYS A 61 10.76 6.37 -11.82
C LYS A 61 10.53 4.99 -11.23
N ALA A 62 11.31 4.62 -10.22
CA ALA A 62 11.14 3.35 -9.53
C ALA A 62 9.75 3.25 -8.89
N GLN A 63 9.29 4.36 -8.32
CA GLN A 63 7.97 4.40 -7.71
C GLN A 63 6.88 4.20 -8.75
N GLU A 64 6.97 4.91 -9.88
CA GLU A 64 5.98 4.80 -10.95
C GLU A 64 5.97 3.39 -11.55
N ASP A 65 7.15 2.84 -11.80
CA ASP A 65 7.26 1.50 -12.36
C ASP A 65 6.67 0.45 -11.42
N THR A 66 6.94 0.61 -10.12
CA THR A 66 6.41 -0.30 -9.12
C THR A 66 4.89 -0.27 -9.11
N ILE A 67 4.31 0.92 -9.13
CA ILE A 67 2.85 1.04 -9.14
C ILE A 67 2.26 0.42 -10.40
N LYS A 68 2.88 0.64 -11.55
CA LYS A 68 2.41 0.01 -12.78
C LYS A 68 2.47 -1.50 -12.71
N GLY A 69 3.53 -2.03 -12.13
CA GLY A 69 3.66 -3.47 -11.95
C GLY A 69 2.59 -4.03 -11.04
N LEU A 70 2.31 -3.34 -9.95
CA LEU A 70 1.26 -3.76 -9.02
C LEU A 70 -0.11 -3.68 -9.67
N GLN A 71 -0.38 -2.63 -10.44
CA GLN A 71 -1.66 -2.52 -11.14
C GLN A 71 -1.83 -3.65 -12.14
N SER A 72 -0.78 -3.99 -12.84
CA SER A 72 -0.83 -5.12 -13.78
C SER A 72 -1.11 -6.44 -13.07
N ALA A 73 -0.65 -6.58 -11.84
CA ALA A 73 -0.83 -7.80 -11.07
C ALA A 73 -2.09 -7.78 -10.20
N GLU A 74 -2.91 -6.76 -10.30
CA GLU A 74 -4.07 -6.61 -9.40
C GLU A 74 -4.98 -7.83 -9.43
N GLY A 75 -5.22 -8.40 -10.61
CA GLY A 75 -6.08 -9.58 -10.71
C GLY A 75 -5.55 -10.75 -9.92
N TYR A 76 -4.24 -11.00 -10.04
CA TYR A 76 -3.60 -12.05 -9.28
C TYR A 76 -3.65 -11.74 -7.77
N ILE A 77 -3.35 -10.50 -7.41
CA ILE A 77 -3.33 -10.09 -6.01
C ILE A 77 -4.72 -10.26 -5.39
N ARG A 78 -5.76 -9.83 -6.08
CA ARG A 78 -7.12 -9.97 -5.56
C ARG A 78 -7.51 -11.44 -5.41
N ARG A 79 -7.10 -12.29 -6.34
CA ARG A 79 -7.38 -13.71 -6.25
C ARG A 79 -6.72 -14.32 -5.03
N GLU A 80 -5.45 -13.99 -4.79
CA GLU A 80 -4.76 -14.50 -3.63
C GLU A 80 -5.34 -13.95 -2.34
N LEU A 81 -5.71 -12.67 -2.35
CA LEU A 81 -6.32 -12.06 -1.18
C LEU A 81 -7.66 -12.72 -0.84
N ALA A 82 -8.44 -13.06 -1.86
CA ALA A 82 -9.72 -13.72 -1.64
C ALA A 82 -9.55 -15.11 -1.01
N ARG A 83 -8.42 -15.75 -1.27
CA ARG A 83 -8.14 -17.07 -0.69
C ARG A 83 -7.70 -17.00 0.76
N THR A 84 -7.10 -15.88 1.16
CA THR A 84 -6.45 -15.80 2.46
C THR A 84 -7.20 -14.94 3.47
N VAL A 85 -8.00 -14.01 3.01
CA VAL A 85 -8.78 -13.15 3.90
C VAL A 85 -10.26 -13.45 3.70
N ASN A 86 -10.92 -13.80 4.80
CA ASN A 86 -12.34 -14.13 4.76
C ASN A 86 -13.15 -12.83 4.73
N MET A 87 -13.48 -12.39 3.53
CA MET A 87 -14.29 -11.21 3.32
C MET A 87 -15.47 -11.54 2.43
N ARG A 88 -16.58 -10.84 2.69
CA ARG A 88 -17.76 -11.03 1.87
C ARG A 88 -17.49 -10.65 0.42
N ASN A 89 -16.63 -9.69 0.19
CA ASN A 89 -16.32 -9.21 -1.13
C ASN A 89 -14.86 -8.80 -1.16
N THR A 90 -14.15 -9.18 -2.23
CA THR A 90 -12.75 -8.79 -2.39
C THR A 90 -12.71 -7.44 -3.09
N PRO A 91 -12.18 -6.41 -2.44
CA PRO A 91 -12.22 -5.06 -3.00
C PRO A 91 -11.29 -4.88 -4.19
N GLN A 92 -11.62 -3.92 -5.03
CA GLN A 92 -10.67 -3.41 -6.00
C GLN A 92 -9.60 -2.63 -5.26
N ILE A 93 -8.36 -2.78 -5.70
CA ILE A 93 -7.23 -2.21 -4.99
C ILE A 93 -6.65 -1.06 -5.78
N THR A 94 -6.53 0.09 -5.15
CA THR A 94 -5.79 1.23 -5.69
C THR A 94 -4.46 1.31 -4.97
N PHE A 95 -3.38 1.21 -5.71
CA PHE A 95 -2.04 1.27 -5.13
C PHE A 95 -1.55 2.71 -5.16
N ILE A 96 -1.13 3.20 -4.01
CA ILE A 96 -0.71 4.59 -3.83
C ILE A 96 0.68 4.57 -3.21
N VAL A 97 1.61 5.31 -3.81
CA VAL A 97 2.93 5.44 -3.22
C VAL A 97 2.81 6.23 -1.93
N ASP A 98 3.25 5.61 -0.84
CA ASP A 98 3.32 6.30 0.44
C ASP A 98 4.65 7.03 0.49
N GLN A 99 4.58 8.33 0.55
CA GLN A 99 5.77 9.17 0.55
C GLN A 99 6.27 9.47 1.94
N SER A 100 5.77 8.76 2.94
CA SER A 100 6.12 9.08 4.31
C SER A 100 7.62 8.94 4.58
N ILE A 101 8.30 7.97 3.98
CA ILE A 101 9.75 7.84 4.18
C ILE A 101 10.47 9.01 3.53
N GLU A 102 10.23 9.24 2.24
CA GLU A 102 10.81 10.35 1.53
C GLU A 102 10.33 11.67 2.09
N TYR A 103 9.04 11.74 2.35
CA TYR A 103 8.42 12.91 2.94
C TYR A 103 8.94 13.16 4.34
N GLY A 104 9.21 12.11 5.11
CA GLY A 104 9.78 12.21 6.43
C GLY A 104 11.16 12.87 6.40
N VAL A 105 11.98 12.47 5.44
CA VAL A 105 13.29 13.09 5.27
C VAL A 105 13.12 14.56 4.88
N ASN A 106 12.24 14.83 3.95
CA ASN A 106 11.98 16.20 3.52
C ASN A 106 11.36 17.04 4.62
N ILE A 107 10.45 16.43 5.38
CA ILE A 107 9.82 17.13 6.50
C ILE A 107 10.85 17.46 7.57
N SER A 108 11.78 16.57 7.85
CA SER A 108 12.82 16.86 8.81
C SER A 108 13.60 18.09 8.41
N LYS A 109 13.96 18.20 7.14
CA LYS A 109 14.67 19.37 6.66
C LYS A 109 13.79 20.61 6.75
N LYS A 110 12.53 20.51 6.36
CA LYS A 110 11.62 21.63 6.40
C LYS A 110 11.28 22.04 7.82
N ILE A 111 11.14 21.09 8.69
CA ILE A 111 10.90 21.40 10.10
C ILE A 111 12.08 22.13 10.70
N ASP A 112 13.26 21.71 10.36
CA ASP A 112 14.47 22.42 10.81
C ASP A 112 14.46 23.86 10.32
N GLU A 113 14.11 24.06 9.05
CA GLU A 113 14.05 25.40 8.50
C GLU A 113 12.97 26.25 9.18
N VAL A 114 11.79 25.67 9.36
CA VAL A 114 10.69 26.38 9.99
C VAL A 114 10.96 26.65 11.46
N THR A 115 11.55 25.67 12.15
CA THR A 115 11.83 25.85 13.58
C THR A 115 12.90 26.89 13.82
N ARG A 116 13.77 27.10 12.88
CA ARG A 116 14.80 28.13 13.00
C ARG A 116 14.24 29.53 12.83
N ASP A 117 13.09 29.62 12.20
CA ASP A 117 12.39 30.89 12.06
C ASP A 117 11.70 31.28 13.38
#